data_df5a5455b5d0eaa70a64fe93e177b38d
#
_entry.id   df5a5455b5d0eaa70a64fe93e177b38d
#
_cell.length_a   1.000
_cell.length_b   1.000
_cell.length_c   1.000
_cell.angle_alpha   90.00
_cell.angle_beta   90.00
_cell.angle_gamma   90.00
#
_symmetry.space_group_name_H-M   'P 1'
#
loop_
_entity.id
_entity.type
_entity.pdbx_description
1 polymer ?
#
loop_
_entity_poly.entity_id
_entity_poly.type
_entity_poly.pdbx_seq_one_letter_code
_entity_poly.pdbx_strand_id
1 'polypeptide(L)'
;MPKSKKRTFLAVFLGTTSTMKKWEKLPAKVRNERETAGMKAWHEWVEKNKKSIVHMGAPLGATKRIDKKGIANTSNELSAFTIVEAASHADAAKLFKNHPHFTIFPGECVEVMECLDIPGM
;
A
#
# COMPACT_ATOMS: atom_id res chain seq x y z
N MET A 1 -23.25 -23.27 11.46
CA MET A 1 -23.03 -22.31 10.36
C MET A 1 -21.56 -22.28 9.99
N PRO A 2 -21.24 -22.54 8.75
CA PRO A 2 -19.85 -22.36 8.35
C PRO A 2 -19.51 -20.88 8.39
N LYS A 3 -18.32 -20.58 8.90
CA LYS A 3 -17.81 -19.21 8.90
C LYS A 3 -17.57 -18.81 7.44
N SER A 4 -17.88 -17.58 7.09
CA SER A 4 -17.51 -17.03 5.80
C SER A 4 -16.00 -17.19 5.63
N LYS A 5 -15.59 -17.80 4.53
CA LYS A 5 -14.17 -17.98 4.25
C LYS A 5 -13.56 -16.60 4.00
N LYS A 6 -12.52 -16.27 4.76
CA LYS A 6 -11.77 -15.04 4.52
C LYS A 6 -10.95 -15.21 3.24
N ARG A 7 -10.92 -14.14 2.46
CA ARG A 7 -10.17 -14.07 1.21
C ARG A 7 -8.96 -13.16 1.41
N THR A 8 -7.94 -13.39 0.62
CA THR A 8 -6.69 -12.65 0.69
C THR A 8 -6.64 -11.59 -0.39
N PHE A 9 -6.16 -10.39 -0.03
CA PHE A 9 -6.10 -9.25 -0.93
C PHE A 9 -4.72 -8.62 -0.89
N LEU A 10 -4.23 -8.22 -2.05
CA LEU A 10 -3.01 -7.43 -2.18
C LEU A 10 -3.41 -5.96 -2.26
N ALA A 11 -2.88 -5.17 -1.35
CA ALA A 11 -3.02 -3.71 -1.39
C ALA A 11 -1.70 -3.12 -1.88
N VAL A 12 -1.74 -2.33 -2.94
CA VAL A 12 -0.56 -1.61 -3.44
C VAL A 12 -0.76 -0.13 -3.24
N PHE A 13 0.28 0.53 -2.77
CA PHE A 13 0.28 1.95 -2.49
C PHE A 13 0.93 2.67 -3.65
N LEU A 14 0.21 3.62 -4.24
CA LEU A 14 0.67 4.35 -5.41
C LEU A 14 0.98 5.80 -5.07
N GLY A 15 2.02 6.32 -5.71
CA GLY A 15 2.38 7.72 -5.60
C GLY A 15 2.78 8.25 -6.97
N THR A 16 2.52 9.52 -7.24
CA THR A 16 2.86 10.15 -8.50
C THR A 16 4.05 11.10 -8.34
N THR A 17 4.72 11.40 -9.46
CA THR A 17 5.77 12.41 -9.47
C THR A 17 5.24 13.76 -9.00
N SER A 18 4.00 14.09 -9.36
CA SER A 18 3.35 15.33 -8.97
C SER A 18 3.20 15.48 -7.46
N THR A 19 2.70 14.43 -6.79
CA THR A 19 2.56 14.46 -5.32
C THR A 19 3.90 14.52 -4.63
N MET A 20 4.92 13.82 -5.15
CA MET A 20 6.27 13.87 -4.60
C MET A 20 6.92 15.24 -4.75
N LYS A 21 6.72 15.91 -5.89
CA LYS A 21 7.24 17.27 -6.10
C LYS A 21 6.64 18.27 -5.13
N LYS A 22 5.34 18.16 -4.86
CA LYS A 22 4.68 19.02 -3.86
C LYS A 22 5.25 18.80 -2.48
N TRP A 23 5.51 17.56 -2.12
CA TRP A 23 6.12 17.21 -0.85
C TRP A 23 7.53 17.79 -0.71
N GLU A 24 8.35 17.66 -1.75
CA GLU A 24 9.72 18.17 -1.77
C GLU A 24 9.79 19.69 -1.63
N LYS A 25 8.75 20.40 -2.05
CA LYS A 25 8.66 21.87 -1.92
C LYS A 25 8.30 22.35 -0.53
N LEU A 26 7.85 21.46 0.35
CA LEU A 26 7.55 21.84 1.73
C LEU A 26 8.83 22.17 2.48
N PRO A 27 8.80 23.16 3.42
CA PRO A 27 9.94 23.39 4.29
C PRO A 27 10.34 22.12 5.04
N ALA A 28 11.64 21.93 5.27
CA ALA A 28 12.16 20.72 5.91
C ALA A 28 11.48 20.45 7.27
N LYS A 29 11.23 21.50 8.04
CA LYS A 29 10.56 21.39 9.34
C LYS A 29 9.15 20.81 9.18
N VAL A 30 8.39 21.27 8.20
CA VAL A 30 7.04 20.80 7.92
C VAL A 30 7.06 19.34 7.46
N ARG A 31 7.99 18.98 6.56
CA ARG A 31 8.15 17.60 6.11
C ARG A 31 8.45 16.65 7.27
N ASN A 32 9.40 17.06 8.13
CA ASN A 32 9.79 16.23 9.28
C ASN A 32 8.63 16.02 10.25
N GLU A 33 7.86 17.08 10.51
CA GLU A 33 6.66 16.98 11.36
C GLU A 33 5.63 16.05 10.76
N ARG A 34 5.40 16.12 9.45
CA ARG A 34 4.45 15.26 8.74
C ARG A 34 4.93 13.81 8.69
N GLU A 35 6.22 13.57 8.47
CA GLU A 35 6.79 12.24 8.50
C GLU A 35 6.60 11.59 9.86
N THR A 36 6.88 12.33 10.93
CA THR A 36 6.69 11.84 12.30
C THR A 36 5.23 11.51 12.57
N ALA A 37 4.32 12.42 12.23
CA ALA A 37 2.88 12.22 12.39
C ALA A 37 2.39 11.07 11.54
N GLY A 38 2.88 10.95 10.29
CA GLY A 38 2.51 9.90 9.37
C GLY A 38 2.95 8.52 9.83
N MET A 39 4.18 8.40 10.34
CA MET A 39 4.67 7.12 10.86
C MET A 39 3.90 6.70 12.10
N LYS A 40 3.57 7.64 12.98
CA LYS A 40 2.74 7.35 14.14
C LYS A 40 1.36 6.86 13.71
N ALA A 41 0.73 7.56 12.77
CA ALA A 41 -0.57 7.18 12.25
C ALA A 41 -0.52 5.82 11.54
N TRP A 42 0.56 5.51 10.83
CA TRP A 42 0.74 4.22 10.17
C TRP A 42 0.84 3.08 11.18
N HIS A 43 1.64 3.27 12.23
CA HIS A 43 1.74 2.28 13.31
C HIS A 43 0.39 2.06 14.00
N GLU A 44 -0.38 3.13 14.24
CA GLU A 44 -1.72 3.03 14.81
C GLU A 44 -2.67 2.26 13.88
N TRP A 45 -2.55 2.50 12.56
CA TRP A 45 -3.33 1.78 11.56
C TRP A 45 -3.00 0.28 11.59
N VAL A 46 -1.71 -0.07 11.67
CA VAL A 46 -1.27 -1.47 11.77
C VAL A 46 -1.85 -2.14 13.03
N GLU A 47 -1.74 -1.48 14.17
CA GLU A 47 -2.26 -2.02 15.43
C GLU A 47 -3.77 -2.20 15.39
N LYS A 48 -4.48 -1.22 14.86
CA LYS A 48 -5.94 -1.28 14.73
C LYS A 48 -6.40 -2.42 13.82
N ASN A 49 -5.66 -2.68 12.76
CA ASN A 49 -6.04 -3.67 11.74
C ASN A 49 -5.21 -4.95 11.80
N LYS A 50 -4.49 -5.16 12.87
CA LYS A 50 -3.57 -6.27 13.08
C LYS A 50 -4.16 -7.63 12.75
N LYS A 51 -5.42 -7.86 13.12
CA LYS A 51 -6.09 -9.15 12.87
C LYS A 51 -6.38 -9.40 11.40
N SER A 52 -6.43 -8.35 10.60
CA SER A 52 -6.70 -8.44 9.17
C SER A 52 -5.42 -8.47 8.33
N ILE A 53 -4.27 -8.14 8.90
CA ILE A 53 -3.01 -8.09 8.17
C ILE A 53 -2.39 -9.49 8.14
N VAL A 54 -2.24 -10.03 6.92
CA VAL A 54 -1.55 -11.31 6.68
C VAL A 54 -0.04 -11.10 6.59
N HIS A 55 0.36 -10.05 5.87
CA HIS A 55 1.76 -9.66 5.72
C HIS A 55 1.83 -8.14 5.68
N MET A 56 2.66 -7.56 6.51
CA MET A 56 2.77 -6.10 6.58
C MET A 56 3.30 -5.49 5.28
N GLY A 57 4.01 -6.27 4.49
CA GLY A 57 4.61 -5.77 3.28
C GLY A 57 5.86 -4.94 3.56
N ALA A 58 6.18 -4.08 2.62
CA ALA A 58 7.37 -3.24 2.71
C ALA A 58 7.28 -2.08 1.71
N PRO A 59 8.05 -1.02 1.94
CA PRO A 59 8.31 -0.05 0.89
C PRO A 59 9.02 -0.73 -0.28
N LEU A 60 8.78 -0.28 -1.49
CA LEU A 60 9.34 -0.86 -2.71
C LEU A 60 10.45 0.04 -3.26
N GLY A 61 11.55 -0.55 -3.65
CA GLY A 61 12.70 0.16 -4.20
C GLY A 61 12.68 0.22 -5.73
N ALA A 62 13.87 0.26 -6.33
CA ALA A 62 14.04 0.36 -7.77
C ALA A 62 13.42 -0.84 -8.51
N THR A 63 12.95 -0.58 -9.72
CA THR A 63 12.24 -1.57 -10.52
C THR A 63 13.09 -2.03 -11.69
N LYS A 64 13.11 -3.35 -11.92
CA LYS A 64 13.61 -3.93 -13.17
C LYS A 64 12.44 -4.57 -13.89
N ARG A 65 12.39 -4.34 -15.19
CA ARG A 65 11.39 -4.93 -16.07
C ARG A 65 12.03 -6.08 -16.84
N ILE A 66 11.36 -7.21 -16.86
CA ILE A 66 11.78 -8.40 -17.62
C ILE A 66 10.69 -8.70 -18.64
N ASP A 67 11.07 -8.82 -19.89
CA ASP A 67 10.17 -9.21 -20.98
C ASP A 67 10.93 -10.05 -22.01
N LYS A 68 10.30 -10.29 -23.16
CA LYS A 68 10.92 -11.11 -24.22
C LYS A 68 12.24 -10.55 -24.76
N LYS A 69 12.47 -9.25 -24.60
CA LYS A 69 13.70 -8.59 -25.05
C LYS A 69 14.82 -8.63 -24.03
N GLY A 70 14.52 -9.02 -22.78
CA GLY A 70 15.51 -9.12 -21.72
C GLY A 70 15.13 -8.31 -20.48
N ILE A 71 16.13 -7.77 -19.81
CA ILE A 71 15.98 -7.07 -18.55
C ILE A 71 16.35 -5.59 -18.75
N ALA A 72 15.52 -4.71 -18.23
CA ALA A 72 15.78 -3.26 -18.31
C ALA A 72 15.44 -2.59 -16.98
N ASN A 73 16.11 -1.48 -16.69
CA ASN A 73 15.74 -0.62 -15.59
C ASN A 73 14.51 0.17 -15.97
N THR A 74 13.59 0.34 -15.03
CA THR A 74 12.38 1.12 -15.26
C THR A 74 11.90 1.70 -13.93
N SER A 75 10.78 2.40 -13.97
CA SER A 75 10.11 2.89 -12.79
C SER A 75 8.61 2.73 -12.97
N ASN A 76 7.89 2.71 -11.86
CA ASN A 76 6.44 2.71 -11.85
C ASN A 76 5.95 3.50 -10.64
N GLU A 77 4.65 3.56 -10.45
CA GLU A 77 4.05 4.33 -9.36
C GLU A 77 3.82 3.51 -8.10
N LEU A 78 4.22 2.24 -8.08
CA LEU A 78 4.07 1.37 -6.91
C LEU A 78 5.13 1.72 -5.87
N SER A 79 4.70 2.12 -4.69
CA SER A 79 5.63 2.57 -3.63
C SER A 79 5.70 1.64 -2.43
N ALA A 80 4.69 0.80 -2.22
CA ALA A 80 4.66 -0.14 -1.11
C ALA A 80 3.55 -1.16 -1.32
N PHE A 81 3.50 -2.19 -0.47
CA PHE A 81 2.40 -3.15 -0.49
C PHE A 81 2.11 -3.68 0.91
N THR A 82 0.90 -4.21 1.08
CA THR A 82 0.46 -4.93 2.28
C THR A 82 -0.51 -6.02 1.83
N ILE A 83 -0.48 -7.16 2.50
CA ILE A 83 -1.43 -8.24 2.22
C ILE A 83 -2.40 -8.35 3.40
N VAL A 84 -3.68 -8.30 3.12
CA VAL A 84 -4.73 -8.38 4.13
C VAL A 84 -5.71 -9.50 3.81
N GLU A 85 -6.52 -9.87 4.81
CA GLU A 85 -7.64 -10.79 4.61
C GLU A 85 -8.92 -10.13 5.05
N ALA A 86 -10.01 -10.45 4.38
CA ALA A 86 -11.33 -9.91 4.68
C ALA A 86 -12.41 -10.83 4.10
N ALA A 87 -13.63 -10.64 4.56
CA ALA A 87 -14.77 -11.45 4.09
C ALA A 87 -15.17 -11.08 2.66
N SER A 88 -14.90 -9.84 2.23
CA SER A 88 -15.27 -9.37 0.89
C SER A 88 -14.27 -8.34 0.39
N HIS A 89 -14.29 -8.09 -0.92
CA HIS A 89 -13.47 -7.06 -1.54
C HIS A 89 -13.78 -5.66 -0.96
N ALA A 90 -15.07 -5.38 -0.76
CA ALA A 90 -15.48 -4.10 -0.16
C ALA A 90 -14.92 -3.94 1.26
N ASP A 91 -14.96 -5.00 2.07
CA ASP A 91 -14.40 -4.96 3.42
C ASP A 91 -12.89 -4.75 3.41
N ALA A 92 -12.18 -5.39 2.49
CA ALA A 92 -10.74 -5.20 2.32
C ALA A 92 -10.42 -3.74 1.98
N ALA A 93 -11.17 -3.16 1.04
CA ALA A 93 -10.97 -1.76 0.65
C ALA A 93 -11.22 -0.79 1.81
N LYS A 94 -12.23 -1.05 2.64
CA LYS A 94 -12.56 -0.20 3.79
C LYS A 94 -11.43 -0.11 4.80
N LEU A 95 -10.56 -1.12 4.89
CA LEU A 95 -9.41 -1.08 5.80
C LEU A 95 -8.48 0.09 5.51
N PHE A 96 -8.42 0.53 4.25
CA PHE A 96 -7.49 1.56 3.79
C PHE A 96 -8.13 2.95 3.68
N LYS A 97 -9.39 3.08 4.08
CA LYS A 97 -10.07 4.38 4.07
C LYS A 97 -9.33 5.35 4.98
N ASN A 98 -9.03 6.54 4.46
CA ASN A 98 -8.28 7.58 5.18
C ASN A 98 -6.88 7.15 5.65
N HIS A 99 -6.24 6.24 4.92
CA HIS A 99 -4.92 5.75 5.27
C HIS A 99 -3.88 6.88 5.23
N PRO A 100 -2.90 6.91 6.16
CA PRO A 100 -1.87 7.96 6.19
C PRO A 100 -1.04 8.08 4.92
N HIS A 101 -0.97 7.04 4.10
CA HIS A 101 -0.28 7.09 2.82
C HIS A 101 -0.72 8.27 1.94
N PHE A 102 -2.02 8.57 1.92
CA PHE A 102 -2.53 9.68 1.11
C PHE A 102 -3.14 10.82 1.92
N THR A 103 -3.31 10.67 3.23
CA THR A 103 -3.83 11.74 4.09
C THR A 103 -2.72 12.56 4.73
N ILE A 104 -1.54 11.98 4.94
CA ILE A 104 -0.40 12.62 5.59
C ILE A 104 0.83 12.61 4.69
N PHE A 105 1.19 11.45 4.14
CA PHE A 105 2.31 11.28 3.21
C PHE A 105 1.90 11.71 1.78
N PRO A 106 2.88 11.91 0.89
CA PRO A 106 2.59 12.37 -0.48
C PRO A 106 2.12 11.26 -1.43
N GLY A 107 1.38 10.28 -0.92
CA GLY A 107 0.83 9.21 -1.73
C GLY A 107 -0.42 9.64 -2.46
N GLU A 108 -0.75 8.94 -3.53
CA GLU A 108 -1.92 9.20 -4.35
C GLU A 108 -3.14 8.43 -3.88
N CYS A 109 -2.97 7.11 -3.76
CA CYS A 109 -4.07 6.19 -3.41
C CYS A 109 -3.55 4.82 -3.02
N VAL A 110 -4.48 3.95 -2.65
CA VAL A 110 -4.23 2.52 -2.43
C VAL A 110 -5.18 1.76 -3.34
N GLU A 111 -4.66 0.77 -4.05
CA GLU A 111 -5.47 -0.12 -4.87
C GLU A 111 -5.44 -1.52 -4.28
N VAL A 112 -6.60 -2.16 -4.22
CA VAL A 112 -6.76 -3.44 -3.55
C VAL A 112 -7.30 -4.48 -4.53
N MET A 113 -6.57 -5.58 -4.70
CA MET A 113 -6.92 -6.66 -5.61
C MET A 113 -7.01 -7.98 -4.84
N GLU A 114 -7.97 -8.81 -5.19
CA GLU A 114 -8.07 -10.13 -4.61
C GLU A 114 -6.97 -11.04 -5.16
N CYS A 115 -6.31 -11.79 -4.26
CA CYS A 115 -5.36 -12.83 -4.67
C CYS A 115 -6.15 -14.09 -4.97
N LEU A 116 -6.29 -14.41 -6.23
CA LEU A 116 -7.04 -15.60 -6.67
C LEU A 116 -6.16 -16.84 -6.62
N ASP A 117 -6.80 -17.99 -6.51
CA ASP A 117 -6.08 -19.26 -6.57
C ASP A 117 -5.45 -19.46 -7.95
N ILE A 118 -4.27 -20.06 -7.97
CA ILE A 118 -3.61 -20.39 -9.23
C ILE A 118 -4.29 -21.64 -9.79
N PRO A 119 -4.85 -21.58 -11.03
CA PRO A 119 -5.50 -22.75 -11.62
C PRO A 119 -4.58 -23.97 -11.65
N GLY A 120 -5.09 -25.11 -11.19
CA GLY A 120 -4.34 -26.37 -11.20
C GLY A 120 -3.31 -26.54 -10.11
N MET A 121 -3.25 -25.62 -9.15
CA MET A 121 -2.29 -25.71 -8.05
C MET A 121 -2.94 -25.74 -6.69
#